data_39160b4f0284002c1c12eb99268b6909
#
_entry.id   39160b4f0284002c1c12eb99268b6909
#
_cell.length_a   1.000
_cell.length_b   1.000
_cell.length_c   1.000
_cell.angle_alpha   90.00
_cell.angle_beta   90.00
_cell.angle_gamma   90.00
#
_symmetry.space_group_name_H-M   'P 1'
#
loop_
_entity.id
_entity.type
_entity.pdbx_description
1 polymer ?
#
loop_
_entity_poly.entity_id
_entity_poly.type
_entity_poly.pdbx_seq_one_letter_code
_entity_poly.pdbx_strand_id
1 'polypeptide(L)'
;MIEKKSDPGLIEENLSIEVTTACNSPCPNCFARAGISTHSSLPFDLVKKISTEGYMAGYRHLHVTGGEPLLWDGLFDLLDYVVELGYETVFLNTNGTLLAEDNSRRLAQYDGLTISVSLQGPEALHDSIRGVGSYKRALQGIEKVLAAGIGLIIFTTTGKCLLTDLPQFVHETYKIFPAILSLTVIQIIRVLDDAVDLTEELLRPEDFLRLVRTVALLNLYGLRTDVLNEPLVNVASKLLNMPWIPRSQPLYTDGSMMVRANGNITLSHATRDGCFRYEPGMIRKVLTSGTYRKTVAPDKATCPSCKFAALCLENGMLRPAGWFMDLQPEVPYCQRVLNKIAA
;
A
#
# COMPACT_ATOMS: atom_id res chain seq x y z
N MET A 1 -8.79 28.20 5.89
CA MET A 1 -8.15 26.90 6.15
C MET A 1 -7.64 26.96 7.58
N ILE A 2 -8.28 26.25 8.49
CA ILE A 2 -7.84 26.16 9.89
C ILE A 2 -6.76 25.08 9.90
N GLU A 3 -5.49 25.47 10.08
CA GLU A 3 -4.46 24.52 10.42
C GLU A 3 -4.89 23.77 11.69
N LYS A 4 -5.26 22.49 11.55
CA LYS A 4 -5.36 21.60 12.71
C LYS A 4 -3.96 21.54 13.33
N LYS A 5 -3.76 22.19 14.46
CA LYS A 5 -2.62 21.93 15.34
C LYS A 5 -2.68 20.44 15.66
N SER A 6 -1.69 19.68 15.21
CA SER A 6 -1.54 18.29 15.60
C SER A 6 -1.42 18.22 17.13
N ASP A 7 -2.27 17.42 17.73
CA ASP A 7 -2.13 17.07 19.15
C ASP A 7 -0.77 16.40 19.33
N PRO A 8 0.13 16.87 20.21
CA PRO A 8 1.51 16.36 20.31
C PRO A 8 1.63 14.92 20.84
N GLY A 9 0.65 14.09 20.58
CA GLY A 9 0.61 12.66 20.91
C GLY A 9 -0.08 11.81 19.85
N LEU A 10 -0.63 12.40 18.78
CA LEU A 10 -1.29 11.64 17.72
C LEU A 10 -0.27 11.16 16.68
N ILE A 11 -0.47 9.93 16.20
CA ILE A 11 0.30 9.33 15.12
C ILE A 11 -0.58 9.35 13.86
N GLU A 12 -0.16 10.12 12.86
CA GLU A 12 -0.89 10.30 11.59
C GLU A 12 -0.84 9.03 10.70
N GLU A 13 0.11 8.15 10.94
CA GLU A 13 0.27 6.90 10.20
C GLU A 13 -0.74 5.85 10.63
N ASN A 14 -1.01 4.88 9.75
CA ASN A 14 -1.85 3.73 10.08
C ASN A 14 -1.05 2.71 10.91
N LEU A 15 -1.67 2.19 11.97
CA LEU A 15 -1.25 0.90 12.50
C LEU A 15 -1.73 -0.20 11.55
N SER A 16 -0.81 -0.90 10.91
CA SER A 16 -1.16 -1.99 10.00
C SER A 16 -1.16 -3.33 10.73
N ILE A 17 -2.20 -4.15 10.50
CA ILE A 17 -2.29 -5.51 11.04
C ILE A 17 -2.54 -6.49 9.90
N GLU A 18 -1.60 -7.41 9.68
CA GLU A 18 -1.76 -8.57 8.80
C GLU A 18 -2.45 -9.67 9.61
N VAL A 19 -3.78 -9.76 9.51
CA VAL A 19 -4.57 -10.65 10.38
C VAL A 19 -4.41 -12.12 10.02
N THR A 20 -4.12 -12.43 8.76
CA THR A 20 -3.92 -13.81 8.26
C THR A 20 -3.04 -13.82 7.02
N THR A 21 -2.36 -14.95 6.77
CA THR A 21 -1.73 -15.24 5.47
C THR A 21 -2.58 -16.19 4.61
N ALA A 22 -3.75 -16.63 5.08
CA ALA A 22 -4.70 -17.37 4.24
C ALA A 22 -5.20 -16.48 3.10
N CYS A 23 -5.19 -16.99 1.88
CA CYS A 23 -5.67 -16.27 0.69
C CYS A 23 -6.22 -17.26 -0.35
N ASN A 24 -7.24 -16.85 -1.05
CA ASN A 24 -7.84 -17.60 -2.16
C ASN A 24 -7.29 -17.17 -3.54
N SER A 25 -6.21 -16.37 -3.58
CA SER A 25 -5.53 -15.92 -4.81
C SER A 25 -4.07 -16.34 -4.81
N PRO A 26 -3.54 -16.94 -5.90
CA PRO A 26 -2.17 -17.45 -5.99
C PRO A 26 -1.16 -16.43 -6.57
N CYS A 27 -1.24 -15.17 -6.17
CA CYS A 27 -0.45 -14.09 -6.76
C CYS A 27 1.06 -14.33 -6.63
N PRO A 28 1.85 -14.40 -7.70
CA PRO A 28 3.29 -14.64 -7.63
C PRO A 28 4.07 -13.48 -7.01
N ASN A 29 3.55 -12.26 -7.13
CA ASN A 29 4.14 -11.02 -6.60
C ASN A 29 3.59 -10.60 -5.23
N CYS A 30 3.03 -11.54 -4.47
CA CYS A 30 2.38 -11.24 -3.19
C CYS A 30 3.38 -10.89 -2.09
N PHE A 31 3.28 -9.68 -1.53
CA PHE A 31 4.12 -9.26 -0.41
C PHE A 31 3.88 -10.06 0.88
N ALA A 32 2.65 -10.48 1.11
CA ALA A 32 2.29 -11.29 2.28
C ALA A 32 2.70 -12.76 2.12
N ARG A 33 3.11 -13.21 0.91
CA ARG A 33 3.27 -14.64 0.56
C ARG A 33 2.06 -15.46 0.94
N ALA A 34 0.90 -14.87 0.81
CA ALA A 34 -0.37 -15.48 1.12
C ALA A 34 -0.68 -16.64 0.17
N GLY A 35 -1.42 -17.61 0.63
CA GLY A 35 -1.80 -18.77 -0.17
C GLY A 35 -0.72 -19.84 -0.32
N ILE A 36 0.49 -19.64 0.16
CA ILE A 36 1.60 -20.58 0.05
C ILE A 36 1.72 -21.39 1.35
N SER A 37 1.41 -22.64 1.24
CA SER A 37 1.58 -23.85 2.08
C SER A 37 1.50 -23.79 3.62
N THR A 38 1.76 -22.69 4.31
CA THR A 38 1.57 -22.57 5.75
C THR A 38 0.82 -21.30 6.08
N HIS A 39 -0.44 -21.46 6.52
CA HIS A 39 -1.26 -20.32 6.92
C HIS A 39 -0.97 -19.95 8.38
N SER A 40 -0.68 -18.68 8.61
CA SER A 40 -0.65 -18.09 9.94
C SER A 40 -1.84 -17.14 10.06
N SER A 41 -2.52 -17.17 11.18
CA SER A 41 -3.58 -16.21 11.51
C SER A 41 -3.41 -15.75 12.95
N LEU A 42 -3.60 -14.46 13.19
CA LEU A 42 -3.59 -13.92 14.54
C LEU A 42 -4.90 -14.30 15.24
N PRO A 43 -4.85 -14.81 16.48
CA PRO A 43 -6.05 -14.97 17.29
C PRO A 43 -6.74 -13.61 17.52
N PHE A 44 -8.06 -13.58 17.52
CA PHE A 44 -8.83 -12.34 17.73
C PHE A 44 -8.41 -11.57 18.98
N ASP A 45 -8.25 -12.26 20.12
CA ASP A 45 -7.82 -11.64 21.38
C ASP A 45 -6.45 -10.95 21.27
N LEU A 46 -5.57 -11.47 20.41
CA LEU A 46 -4.27 -10.85 20.17
C LEU A 46 -4.43 -9.58 19.31
N VAL A 47 -5.22 -9.63 18.26
CA VAL A 47 -5.51 -8.47 17.40
C VAL A 47 -6.20 -7.36 18.21
N LYS A 48 -7.13 -7.73 19.09
CA LYS A 48 -7.77 -6.82 20.05
C LYS A 48 -6.76 -6.11 20.94
N LYS A 49 -5.79 -6.84 21.51
CA LYS A 49 -4.71 -6.26 22.32
C LYS A 49 -3.82 -5.32 21.50
N ILE A 50 -3.42 -5.73 20.30
CA ILE A 50 -2.61 -4.90 19.39
C ILE A 50 -3.33 -3.59 19.09
N SER A 51 -4.61 -3.65 18.73
CA SER A 51 -5.44 -2.46 18.43
C SER A 51 -5.57 -1.55 19.66
N THR A 52 -5.80 -2.12 20.85
CA THR A 52 -5.85 -1.34 22.11
C THR A 52 -4.53 -0.62 22.38
N GLU A 53 -3.41 -1.33 22.29
CA GLU A 53 -2.09 -0.74 22.51
C GLU A 53 -1.76 0.34 21.47
N GLY A 54 -2.13 0.11 20.20
CA GLY A 54 -2.00 1.09 19.14
C GLY A 54 -2.77 2.37 19.44
N TYR A 55 -4.04 2.25 19.81
CA TYR A 55 -4.86 3.38 20.19
C TYR A 55 -4.26 4.16 21.38
N MET A 56 -3.80 3.45 22.41
CA MET A 56 -3.13 4.05 23.57
C MET A 56 -1.77 4.66 23.24
N ALA A 57 -1.12 4.21 22.18
CA ALA A 57 0.14 4.79 21.68
C ALA A 57 -0.07 6.05 20.84
N GLY A 58 -1.30 6.35 20.42
CA GLY A 58 -1.66 7.55 19.65
C GLY A 58 -2.20 7.29 18.26
N TYR A 59 -2.26 6.04 17.78
CA TYR A 59 -2.87 5.73 16.48
C TYR A 59 -4.38 6.00 16.48
N ARG A 60 -4.87 6.57 15.40
CA ARG A 60 -6.31 6.78 15.13
C ARG A 60 -6.75 6.16 13.81
N HIS A 61 -5.80 5.66 13.04
CA HIS A 61 -5.99 5.05 11.73
C HIS A 61 -5.52 3.60 11.78
N LEU A 62 -6.40 2.68 11.39
CA LEU A 62 -6.09 1.25 11.33
C LEU A 62 -6.07 0.77 9.89
N HIS A 63 -5.07 -0.02 9.53
CA HIS A 63 -5.03 -0.71 8.25
C HIS A 63 -5.12 -2.22 8.48
N VAL A 64 -6.21 -2.82 8.04
CA VAL A 64 -6.44 -4.26 8.10
C VAL A 64 -6.08 -4.89 6.77
N THR A 65 -5.15 -5.82 6.82
CA THR A 65 -4.63 -6.50 5.64
C THR A 65 -4.33 -7.96 5.96
N GLY A 66 -3.78 -8.68 4.99
CA GLY A 66 -3.43 -10.09 5.18
C GLY A 66 -3.11 -10.75 3.86
N GLY A 67 -3.39 -12.03 3.79
CA GLY A 67 -3.67 -12.71 2.54
C GLY A 67 -4.98 -12.18 1.97
N GLU A 68 -6.10 -12.70 2.50
CA GLU A 68 -7.43 -12.15 2.27
C GLU A 68 -8.14 -11.98 3.62
N PRO A 69 -8.32 -10.76 4.10
CA PRO A 69 -8.93 -10.52 5.41
C PRO A 69 -10.36 -11.04 5.55
N LEU A 70 -11.12 -11.14 4.46
CA LEU A 70 -12.48 -11.73 4.47
C LEU A 70 -12.49 -13.24 4.72
N LEU A 71 -11.33 -13.90 4.73
CA LEU A 71 -11.18 -15.29 5.19
C LEU A 71 -10.87 -15.40 6.69
N TRP A 72 -10.62 -14.29 7.36
CA TRP A 72 -10.35 -14.30 8.79
C TRP A 72 -11.64 -14.07 9.58
N ASP A 73 -12.01 -15.05 10.40
CA ASP A 73 -13.30 -15.08 11.10
C ASP A 73 -13.53 -13.87 12.04
N GLY A 74 -12.44 -13.30 12.56
CA GLY A 74 -12.49 -12.17 13.49
C GLY A 74 -12.67 -10.79 12.85
N LEU A 75 -12.83 -10.66 11.52
CA LEU A 75 -12.82 -9.37 10.83
C LEU A 75 -13.91 -8.41 11.35
N PHE A 76 -15.14 -8.87 11.39
CA PHE A 76 -16.26 -8.02 11.79
C PHE A 76 -16.24 -7.68 13.29
N ASP A 77 -15.84 -8.62 14.14
CA ASP A 77 -15.67 -8.38 15.58
C ASP A 77 -14.54 -7.38 15.83
N LEU A 78 -13.51 -7.38 14.98
CA LEU A 78 -12.47 -6.36 15.02
C LEU A 78 -13.00 -5.00 14.63
N LEU A 79 -13.77 -4.90 13.54
CA LEU A 79 -14.35 -3.63 13.09
C LEU A 79 -15.27 -3.02 14.16
N ASP A 80 -16.17 -3.84 14.75
CA ASP A 80 -17.02 -3.42 15.86
C ASP A 80 -16.17 -2.88 17.02
N TYR A 81 -15.14 -3.62 17.40
CA TYR A 81 -14.28 -3.27 18.52
C TYR A 81 -13.45 -1.98 18.29
N VAL A 82 -12.87 -1.79 17.11
CA VAL A 82 -12.00 -0.61 16.88
C VAL A 82 -12.82 0.67 16.72
N VAL A 83 -14.04 0.60 16.21
CA VAL A 83 -14.97 1.72 16.20
C VAL A 83 -15.37 2.09 17.62
N GLU A 84 -15.73 1.11 18.45
CA GLU A 84 -16.05 1.35 19.88
C GLU A 84 -14.85 1.93 20.63
N LEU A 85 -13.64 1.49 20.31
CA LEU A 85 -12.40 2.00 20.90
C LEU A 85 -12.08 3.44 20.50
N GLY A 86 -12.61 3.92 19.35
CA GLY A 86 -12.46 5.29 18.87
C GLY A 86 -11.44 5.48 17.75
N TYR A 87 -11.13 4.44 16.98
CA TYR A 87 -10.40 4.64 15.72
C TYR A 87 -11.25 5.49 14.77
N GLU A 88 -10.63 6.49 14.14
CA GLU A 88 -11.30 7.43 13.26
C GLU A 88 -11.48 6.86 11.84
N THR A 89 -10.53 6.07 11.38
CA THR A 89 -10.60 5.42 10.07
C THR A 89 -10.09 3.99 10.10
N VAL A 90 -10.70 3.16 9.26
CA VAL A 90 -10.22 1.81 8.95
C VAL A 90 -10.02 1.70 7.45
N PHE A 91 -8.83 1.24 7.04
CA PHE A 91 -8.50 0.92 5.67
C PHE A 91 -8.41 -0.60 5.51
N LEU A 92 -9.26 -1.18 4.67
CA LEU A 92 -9.34 -2.63 4.46
C LEU A 92 -8.86 -2.98 3.05
N ASN A 93 -7.79 -3.77 2.96
CA ASN A 93 -7.33 -4.33 1.68
C ASN A 93 -7.98 -5.68 1.41
N THR A 94 -8.51 -5.88 0.21
CA THR A 94 -9.07 -7.16 -0.23
C THR A 94 -8.78 -7.42 -1.70
N ASN A 95 -8.79 -8.68 -2.10
CA ASN A 95 -8.80 -9.04 -3.53
C ASN A 95 -10.19 -8.88 -4.18
N GLY A 96 -11.21 -8.57 -3.39
CA GLY A 96 -12.57 -8.29 -3.84
C GLY A 96 -13.43 -9.49 -4.19
N THR A 97 -12.85 -10.69 -4.30
CA THR A 97 -13.56 -11.87 -4.81
C THR A 97 -14.58 -12.49 -3.83
N LEU A 98 -14.47 -12.12 -2.56
CA LEU A 98 -15.35 -12.58 -1.48
C LEU A 98 -16.37 -11.53 -1.02
N LEU A 99 -16.36 -10.34 -1.64
CA LEU A 99 -17.33 -9.30 -1.37
C LEU A 99 -18.71 -9.75 -1.89
N ALA A 100 -19.60 -10.02 -0.95
CA ALA A 100 -21.00 -10.42 -1.18
C ALA A 100 -21.93 -9.30 -0.70
N GLU A 101 -23.20 -9.36 -1.07
CA GLU A 101 -24.17 -8.33 -0.69
C GLU A 101 -24.30 -8.19 0.83
N ASP A 102 -24.34 -9.33 1.54
CA ASP A 102 -24.54 -9.34 3.00
C ASP A 102 -23.32 -8.76 3.74
N ASN A 103 -22.10 -9.15 3.35
CA ASN A 103 -20.92 -8.58 4.00
C ASN A 103 -20.70 -7.12 3.59
N SER A 104 -21.02 -6.70 2.37
CA SER A 104 -20.94 -5.30 1.94
C SER A 104 -21.94 -4.42 2.70
N ARG A 105 -23.18 -4.90 2.95
CA ARG A 105 -24.14 -4.18 3.80
C ARG A 105 -23.64 -4.05 5.25
N ARG A 106 -22.99 -5.09 5.79
CA ARG A 106 -22.41 -5.01 7.12
C ARG A 106 -21.23 -4.04 7.18
N LEU A 107 -20.35 -4.09 6.17
CA LEU A 107 -19.22 -3.16 6.04
C LEU A 107 -19.67 -1.70 5.93
N ALA A 108 -20.81 -1.43 5.29
CA ALA A 108 -21.36 -0.07 5.16
C ALA A 108 -21.83 0.55 6.48
N GLN A 109 -21.91 -0.22 7.57
CA GLN A 109 -22.30 0.29 8.90
C GLN A 109 -21.14 0.98 9.64
N TYR A 110 -19.91 0.84 9.13
CA TYR A 110 -18.73 1.40 9.76
C TYR A 110 -18.37 2.75 9.13
N ASP A 111 -18.67 3.84 9.85
CA ASP A 111 -18.20 5.16 9.47
C ASP A 111 -16.66 5.20 9.42
N GLY A 112 -16.10 5.92 8.44
CA GLY A 112 -14.65 6.01 8.27
C GLY A 112 -13.99 4.76 7.63
N LEU A 113 -14.76 3.76 7.20
CA LEU A 113 -14.23 2.62 6.46
C LEU A 113 -13.97 3.00 5.00
N THR A 114 -12.76 2.70 4.54
CA THR A 114 -12.40 2.72 3.12
C THR A 114 -11.88 1.35 2.70
N ILE A 115 -12.36 0.86 1.59
CA ILE A 115 -11.94 -0.43 1.04
C ILE A 115 -11.04 -0.20 -0.16
N SER A 116 -9.91 -0.91 -0.21
CA SER A 116 -9.16 -1.05 -1.45
C SER A 116 -9.37 -2.43 -2.05
N VAL A 117 -9.72 -2.45 -3.33
CA VAL A 117 -9.82 -3.68 -4.10
C VAL A 117 -8.65 -3.76 -5.07
N SER A 118 -7.98 -4.91 -5.07
CA SER A 118 -6.90 -5.17 -6.00
C SER A 118 -7.43 -5.51 -7.38
N LEU A 119 -7.11 -4.69 -8.39
CA LEU A 119 -7.43 -4.97 -9.78
C LEU A 119 -6.17 -4.80 -10.64
N GLN A 120 -5.73 -5.89 -11.31
CA GLN A 120 -4.37 -6.01 -11.85
C GLN A 120 -4.31 -5.82 -13.37
N GLY A 121 -4.99 -4.80 -13.91
CA GLY A 121 -5.07 -4.55 -15.35
C GLY A 121 -6.28 -5.22 -16.02
N PRO A 122 -6.29 -5.36 -17.35
CA PRO A 122 -7.35 -6.05 -18.11
C PRO A 122 -7.57 -7.50 -17.66
N GLU A 123 -8.74 -8.08 -17.95
CA GLU A 123 -9.16 -9.42 -17.50
C GLU A 123 -8.07 -10.49 -17.69
N ALA A 124 -7.50 -10.57 -18.89
CA ALA A 124 -6.48 -11.59 -19.19
C ALA A 124 -5.24 -11.47 -18.31
N LEU A 125 -4.75 -10.25 -18.07
CA LEU A 125 -3.59 -10.00 -17.21
C LEU A 125 -3.96 -10.26 -15.74
N HIS A 126 -5.09 -9.75 -15.29
CA HIS A 126 -5.55 -9.96 -13.91
C HIS A 126 -5.67 -11.45 -13.60
N ASP A 127 -6.37 -12.20 -14.45
CA ASP A 127 -6.61 -13.63 -14.25
C ASP A 127 -5.32 -14.46 -14.33
N SER A 128 -4.35 -14.06 -15.15
CA SER A 128 -3.04 -14.73 -15.20
C SER A 128 -2.25 -14.58 -13.90
N ILE A 129 -2.45 -13.48 -13.14
CA ILE A 129 -1.76 -13.20 -11.89
C ILE A 129 -2.56 -13.72 -10.69
N ARG A 130 -3.88 -13.56 -10.69
CA ARG A 130 -4.74 -13.79 -9.51
C ARG A 130 -5.64 -15.02 -9.60
N GLY A 131 -5.57 -15.74 -10.70
CA GLY A 131 -6.35 -16.94 -10.98
C GLY A 131 -7.58 -16.69 -11.85
N VAL A 132 -7.88 -17.66 -12.69
CA VAL A 132 -8.96 -17.59 -13.70
C VAL A 132 -10.31 -17.22 -13.08
N GLY A 133 -10.99 -16.25 -13.69
CA GLY A 133 -12.30 -15.75 -13.28
C GLY A 133 -12.26 -14.83 -12.04
N SER A 134 -11.08 -14.51 -11.51
CA SER A 134 -10.95 -13.60 -10.36
C SER A 134 -11.28 -12.15 -10.75
N TYR A 135 -11.00 -11.76 -11.99
CA TYR A 135 -11.35 -10.43 -12.51
C TYR A 135 -12.85 -10.15 -12.40
N LYS A 136 -13.68 -11.05 -12.94
CA LYS A 136 -15.13 -10.90 -12.89
C LYS A 136 -15.68 -10.88 -11.47
N ARG A 137 -15.16 -11.74 -10.58
CA ARG A 137 -15.55 -11.72 -9.17
C ARG A 137 -15.15 -10.44 -8.46
N ALA A 138 -13.95 -9.90 -8.75
CA ALA A 138 -13.51 -8.62 -8.21
C ALA A 138 -14.39 -7.45 -8.68
N LEU A 139 -14.76 -7.39 -9.98
CA LEU A 139 -15.69 -6.38 -10.48
C LEU A 139 -17.06 -6.46 -9.78
N GLN A 140 -17.61 -7.66 -9.59
CA GLN A 140 -18.85 -7.85 -8.84
C GLN A 140 -18.73 -7.39 -7.38
N GLY A 141 -17.57 -7.61 -6.75
CA GLY A 141 -17.29 -7.12 -5.41
C GLY A 141 -17.23 -5.60 -5.34
N ILE A 142 -16.56 -4.95 -6.31
CA ILE A 142 -16.50 -3.49 -6.45
C ILE A 142 -17.90 -2.90 -6.58
N GLU A 143 -18.74 -3.48 -7.45
CA GLU A 143 -20.12 -3.04 -7.66
C GLU A 143 -20.93 -3.05 -6.35
N LYS A 144 -20.83 -4.14 -5.57
CA LYS A 144 -21.54 -4.28 -4.29
C LYS A 144 -21.07 -3.27 -3.24
N VAL A 145 -19.75 -3.02 -3.15
CA VAL A 145 -19.17 -2.03 -2.24
C VAL A 145 -19.64 -0.63 -2.58
N LEU A 146 -19.59 -0.27 -3.86
CA LEU A 146 -20.08 1.04 -4.33
C LEU A 146 -21.57 1.20 -4.15
N ALA A 147 -22.37 0.14 -4.44
CA ALA A 147 -23.83 0.16 -4.21
C ALA A 147 -24.19 0.32 -2.72
N ALA A 148 -23.34 -0.17 -1.82
CA ALA A 148 -23.47 0.02 -0.37
C ALA A 148 -23.00 1.41 0.11
N GLY A 149 -22.48 2.27 -0.75
CA GLY A 149 -22.04 3.63 -0.41
C GLY A 149 -20.67 3.70 0.28
N ILE A 150 -19.88 2.63 0.26
CA ILE A 150 -18.57 2.59 0.92
C ILE A 150 -17.52 3.25 0.02
N GLY A 151 -16.62 4.06 0.61
CA GLY A 151 -15.47 4.62 -0.08
C GLY A 151 -14.55 3.52 -0.63
N LEU A 152 -14.25 3.57 -1.94
CA LEU A 152 -13.49 2.52 -2.60
C LEU A 152 -12.32 3.09 -3.41
N ILE A 153 -11.16 2.46 -3.25
CA ILE A 153 -9.94 2.71 -4.01
C ILE A 153 -9.59 1.44 -4.78
N ILE A 154 -9.16 1.58 -6.02
CA ILE A 154 -8.60 0.46 -6.79
C ILE A 154 -7.08 0.46 -6.62
N PHE A 155 -6.51 -0.66 -6.20
CA PHE A 155 -5.06 -0.85 -6.18
C PHE A 155 -4.59 -1.69 -7.36
N THR A 156 -3.61 -1.19 -8.10
CA THR A 156 -2.96 -1.93 -9.18
C THR A 156 -1.44 -1.91 -9.05
N THR A 157 -0.82 -3.08 -9.04
CA THR A 157 0.64 -3.21 -9.10
C THR A 157 1.07 -3.14 -10.56
N THR A 158 1.91 -2.18 -10.89
CA THR A 158 2.30 -1.90 -12.27
C THR A 158 3.76 -2.30 -12.51
N GLY A 159 3.94 -3.29 -13.35
CA GLY A 159 5.19 -3.66 -14.00
C GLY A 159 5.17 -3.27 -15.47
N LYS A 160 6.16 -3.72 -16.23
CA LYS A 160 6.24 -3.45 -17.68
C LYS A 160 5.05 -3.99 -18.46
N CYS A 161 4.54 -5.17 -18.08
CA CYS A 161 3.41 -5.81 -18.76
C CYS A 161 2.15 -4.93 -18.75
N LEU A 162 1.89 -4.20 -17.65
CA LEU A 162 0.72 -3.33 -17.55
C LEU A 162 0.98 -1.92 -18.10
N LEU A 163 2.24 -1.44 -18.09
CA LEU A 163 2.55 -0.04 -18.37
C LEU A 163 2.00 0.46 -19.71
N THR A 164 1.95 -0.38 -20.72
CA THR A 164 1.43 -0.02 -22.05
C THR A 164 -0.08 0.12 -22.04
N ASP A 165 -0.77 -0.75 -21.34
CA ASP A 165 -2.22 -0.81 -21.30
C ASP A 165 -2.82 0.02 -20.16
N LEU A 166 -1.97 0.58 -19.29
CA LEU A 166 -2.38 1.34 -18.11
C LEU A 166 -3.37 2.49 -18.44
N PRO A 167 -3.14 3.33 -19.48
CA PRO A 167 -4.09 4.40 -19.81
C PRO A 167 -5.49 3.87 -20.14
N GLN A 168 -5.55 2.83 -20.97
CA GLN A 168 -6.83 2.23 -21.36
C GLN A 168 -7.48 1.54 -20.17
N PHE A 169 -6.73 0.80 -19.38
CA PHE A 169 -7.23 0.12 -18.19
C PHE A 169 -7.85 1.11 -17.19
N VAL A 170 -7.16 2.23 -16.90
CA VAL A 170 -7.69 3.28 -16.02
C VAL A 170 -8.97 3.89 -16.60
N HIS A 171 -8.95 4.25 -17.87
CA HIS A 171 -10.12 4.82 -18.54
C HIS A 171 -11.33 3.88 -18.48
N GLU A 172 -11.18 2.60 -18.84
CA GLU A 172 -12.27 1.62 -18.78
C GLU A 172 -12.75 1.37 -17.35
N THR A 173 -11.85 1.38 -16.38
CA THR A 173 -12.21 1.24 -14.95
C THR A 173 -13.10 2.39 -14.50
N TYR A 174 -12.75 3.65 -14.82
CA TYR A 174 -13.58 4.81 -14.47
C TYR A 174 -14.89 4.89 -15.26
N LYS A 175 -14.91 4.38 -16.49
CA LYS A 175 -16.14 4.26 -17.27
C LYS A 175 -17.15 3.30 -16.64
N ILE A 176 -16.66 2.19 -16.06
CA ILE A 176 -17.51 1.21 -15.38
C ILE A 176 -17.86 1.69 -13.96
N PHE A 177 -16.89 2.24 -13.23
CA PHE A 177 -17.00 2.63 -11.83
C PHE A 177 -16.63 4.12 -11.61
N PRO A 178 -17.47 5.06 -12.06
CA PRO A 178 -17.14 6.49 -11.92
C PRO A 178 -17.11 6.99 -10.47
N ALA A 179 -17.65 6.23 -9.53
CA ALA A 179 -17.74 6.59 -8.12
C ALA A 179 -16.53 6.14 -7.27
N ILE A 180 -15.51 5.51 -7.85
CA ILE A 180 -14.29 5.19 -7.10
C ILE A 180 -13.57 6.48 -6.67
N LEU A 181 -12.95 6.44 -5.49
CA LEU A 181 -12.20 7.57 -4.94
C LEU A 181 -10.92 7.85 -5.74
N SER A 182 -10.19 6.81 -6.07
CA SER A 182 -9.01 6.86 -6.95
C SER A 182 -8.63 5.48 -7.46
N LEU A 183 -7.79 5.45 -8.50
CA LEU A 183 -7.02 4.29 -8.89
C LEU A 183 -5.57 4.52 -8.46
N THR A 184 -5.06 3.69 -7.60
CA THR A 184 -3.73 3.81 -7.02
C THR A 184 -2.78 2.83 -7.65
N VAL A 185 -1.74 3.35 -8.29
CA VAL A 185 -0.67 2.59 -8.90
C VAL A 185 0.41 2.32 -7.86
N ILE A 186 0.81 1.07 -7.74
CA ILE A 186 1.94 0.64 -6.94
C ILE A 186 2.99 0.08 -7.90
N GLN A 187 4.15 0.70 -7.97
CA GLN A 187 5.23 0.18 -8.81
C GLN A 187 5.68 -1.17 -8.26
N ILE A 188 5.82 -2.17 -9.16
CA ILE A 188 6.37 -3.47 -8.78
C ILE A 188 7.81 -3.29 -8.29
N ILE A 189 8.15 -3.94 -7.19
CA ILE A 189 9.48 -3.89 -6.60
C ILE A 189 10.01 -5.32 -6.41
N ARG A 190 11.32 -5.47 -6.45
CA ARG A 190 11.96 -6.71 -6.07
C ARG A 190 11.88 -6.86 -4.55
N VAL A 191 11.23 -7.91 -4.11
CA VAL A 191 11.27 -8.33 -2.70
C VAL A 191 12.36 -9.35 -2.57
N LEU A 192 13.36 -9.07 -1.72
CA LEU A 192 14.45 -10.02 -1.44
C LEU A 192 13.85 -11.37 -1.03
N ASP A 193 14.39 -12.46 -1.55
CA ASP A 193 13.90 -13.81 -1.29
C ASP A 193 12.62 -14.22 -2.06
N ASP A 194 12.45 -13.70 -3.28
CA ASP A 194 11.32 -14.10 -4.14
C ASP A 194 11.51 -15.48 -4.74
N ALA A 195 10.47 -16.31 -4.58
CA ALA A 195 10.37 -17.60 -5.29
C ALA A 195 10.10 -17.39 -6.79
N VAL A 196 9.73 -16.17 -7.18
CA VAL A 196 9.41 -15.79 -8.57
C VAL A 196 10.35 -14.68 -9.01
N ASP A 197 10.99 -14.86 -10.16
CA ASP A 197 11.82 -13.81 -10.75
C ASP A 197 10.93 -12.76 -11.43
N LEU A 198 10.86 -11.58 -10.82
CA LEU A 198 10.12 -10.42 -11.33
C LEU A 198 11.02 -9.41 -12.05
N THR A 199 12.28 -9.77 -12.34
CA THR A 199 13.27 -8.84 -12.89
C THR A 199 12.80 -8.19 -14.20
N GLU A 200 12.14 -8.95 -15.09
CA GLU A 200 11.64 -8.43 -16.35
C GLU A 200 10.45 -7.47 -16.21
N GLU A 201 9.75 -7.52 -15.05
CA GLU A 201 8.63 -6.61 -14.74
C GLU A 201 9.08 -5.30 -14.08
N LEU A 202 10.32 -5.21 -13.60
CA LEU A 202 10.81 -4.01 -12.96
C LEU A 202 10.91 -2.84 -13.95
N LEU A 203 10.39 -1.68 -13.57
CA LEU A 203 10.43 -0.48 -14.41
C LEU A 203 11.86 0.07 -14.48
N ARG A 204 12.40 0.18 -15.69
CA ARG A 204 13.64 0.92 -15.96
C ARG A 204 13.38 2.44 -15.81
N PRO A 205 14.41 3.28 -15.74
CA PRO A 205 14.21 4.74 -15.65
C PRO A 205 13.29 5.33 -16.71
N GLU A 206 13.36 4.82 -17.94
CA GLU A 206 12.50 5.24 -19.06
C GLU A 206 11.04 4.85 -18.83
N ASP A 207 10.81 3.62 -18.35
CA ASP A 207 9.50 3.08 -18.03
C ASP A 207 8.86 3.86 -16.88
N PHE A 208 9.67 4.19 -15.86
CA PHE A 208 9.23 5.03 -14.74
C PHE A 208 8.81 6.43 -15.21
N LEU A 209 9.59 7.07 -16.07
CA LEU A 209 9.22 8.37 -16.63
C LEU A 209 7.98 8.29 -17.52
N ARG A 210 7.78 7.18 -18.22
CA ARG A 210 6.55 6.91 -18.96
C ARG A 210 5.37 6.79 -17.98
N LEU A 211 5.52 6.06 -16.87
CA LEU A 211 4.51 5.97 -15.81
C LEU A 211 4.13 7.36 -15.28
N VAL A 212 5.13 8.17 -14.93
CA VAL A 212 4.91 9.55 -14.43
C VAL A 212 4.09 10.37 -15.42
N ARG A 213 4.47 10.36 -16.70
CA ARG A 213 3.73 11.09 -17.76
C ARG A 213 2.31 10.56 -17.94
N THR A 214 2.14 9.24 -17.90
CA THR A 214 0.83 8.59 -18.00
C THR A 214 -0.09 9.01 -16.86
N VAL A 215 0.39 8.95 -15.62
CA VAL A 215 -0.39 9.35 -14.44
C VAL A 215 -0.74 10.84 -14.48
N ALA A 216 0.22 11.70 -14.88
CA ALA A 216 -0.05 13.13 -15.04
C ALA A 216 -1.17 13.38 -16.08
N LEU A 217 -1.12 12.68 -17.21
CA LEU A 217 -2.12 12.80 -18.27
C LEU A 217 -3.50 12.33 -17.80
N LEU A 218 -3.58 11.18 -17.12
CA LEU A 218 -4.82 10.65 -16.57
C LEU A 218 -5.48 11.64 -15.61
N ASN A 219 -4.71 12.22 -14.69
CA ASN A 219 -5.21 13.23 -13.76
C ASN A 219 -5.65 14.52 -14.49
N LEU A 220 -4.94 14.94 -15.53
CA LEU A 220 -5.32 16.10 -16.35
C LEU A 220 -6.71 15.90 -16.99
N TYR A 221 -7.04 14.65 -17.34
CA TYR A 221 -8.36 14.29 -17.86
C TYR A 221 -9.40 13.94 -16.77
N GLY A 222 -9.10 14.22 -15.51
CA GLY A 222 -10.02 13.97 -14.39
C GLY A 222 -10.12 12.52 -13.94
N LEU A 223 -9.26 11.63 -14.44
CA LEU A 223 -9.17 10.23 -14.01
C LEU A 223 -8.18 10.14 -12.85
N ARG A 224 -8.67 10.37 -11.64
CA ARG A 224 -7.83 10.44 -10.43
C ARG A 224 -6.98 9.19 -10.26
N THR A 225 -5.70 9.35 -10.48
CA THR A 225 -4.71 8.27 -10.42
C THR A 225 -3.56 8.68 -9.51
N ASP A 226 -3.34 7.91 -8.45
CA ASP A 226 -2.29 8.15 -7.47
C ASP A 226 -1.12 7.17 -7.71
N VAL A 227 0.09 7.55 -7.29
CA VAL A 227 1.23 6.63 -7.22
C VAL A 227 1.62 6.47 -5.77
N LEU A 228 1.52 5.26 -5.25
CA LEU A 228 1.77 4.98 -3.83
C LEU A 228 3.22 4.54 -3.59
N ASN A 229 3.75 4.95 -2.45
CA ASN A 229 5.07 4.53 -1.94
C ASN A 229 6.25 4.84 -2.87
N GLU A 230 6.15 5.94 -3.64
CA GLU A 230 7.12 6.27 -4.69
C GLU A 230 7.45 7.77 -4.71
N PRO A 231 8.15 8.31 -3.69
CA PRO A 231 8.40 9.75 -3.58
C PRO A 231 9.26 10.33 -4.73
N LEU A 232 9.97 9.51 -5.51
CA LEU A 232 10.67 9.97 -6.71
C LEU A 232 9.70 10.56 -7.76
N VAL A 233 8.43 10.15 -7.73
CA VAL A 233 7.36 10.74 -8.57
C VAL A 233 7.24 12.24 -8.30
N ASN A 234 7.34 12.68 -7.04
CA ASN A 234 7.26 14.11 -6.68
C ASN A 234 8.38 14.91 -7.34
N VAL A 235 9.58 14.33 -7.37
CA VAL A 235 10.75 14.95 -7.99
C VAL A 235 10.60 15.00 -9.52
N ALA A 236 10.25 13.86 -10.12
CA ALA A 236 10.05 13.76 -11.56
C ALA A 236 8.91 14.66 -12.05
N SER A 237 7.78 14.69 -11.35
CA SER A 237 6.64 15.57 -11.64
C SER A 237 7.05 17.04 -11.65
N LYS A 238 7.81 17.48 -10.64
CA LYS A 238 8.32 18.84 -10.56
C LYS A 238 9.26 19.18 -11.71
N LEU A 239 10.22 18.30 -12.01
CA LEU A 239 11.22 18.53 -13.07
C LEU A 239 10.61 18.50 -14.48
N LEU A 240 9.58 17.67 -14.69
CA LEU A 240 8.84 17.59 -15.94
C LEU A 240 7.72 18.63 -16.06
N ASN A 241 7.55 19.49 -15.05
CA ASN A 241 6.47 20.48 -14.97
C ASN A 241 5.06 19.86 -15.12
N MET A 242 4.81 18.79 -14.38
CA MET A 242 3.55 18.01 -14.40
C MET A 242 2.87 18.05 -13.02
N PRO A 243 2.22 19.18 -12.63
CA PRO A 243 1.70 19.38 -11.27
C PRO A 243 0.43 18.57 -10.94
N TRP A 244 -0.09 17.80 -11.89
CA TRP A 244 -1.38 17.07 -11.75
C TRP A 244 -1.24 15.71 -11.05
N ILE A 245 -0.03 15.33 -10.62
CA ILE A 245 0.16 14.08 -9.89
C ILE A 245 -0.01 14.36 -8.39
N PRO A 246 -0.91 13.66 -7.70
CA PRO A 246 -0.99 13.72 -6.26
C PRO A 246 0.34 13.37 -5.61
N ARG A 247 0.62 13.96 -4.47
CA ARG A 247 1.89 13.74 -3.77
C ARG A 247 1.99 12.28 -3.31
N SER A 248 3.04 11.60 -3.71
CA SER A 248 3.35 10.25 -3.26
C SER A 248 4.16 10.28 -1.97
N GLN A 249 3.76 9.45 -1.02
CA GLN A 249 4.45 9.27 0.26
C GLN A 249 5.51 8.15 0.14
N PRO A 250 6.53 8.15 1.00
CA PRO A 250 7.46 7.04 1.12
C PRO A 250 6.76 5.77 1.58
N LEU A 251 7.43 4.62 1.42
CA LEU A 251 6.92 3.32 1.83
C LEU A 251 6.66 3.23 3.35
N TYR A 252 7.47 3.92 4.14
CA TYR A 252 7.29 4.07 5.57
C TYR A 252 7.91 5.40 6.05
N THR A 253 7.33 5.91 7.13
CA THR A 253 7.72 7.16 7.79
C THR A 253 7.80 6.93 9.29
N ASP A 254 8.13 7.96 10.05
CA ASP A 254 8.00 7.90 11.50
C ASP A 254 6.52 7.69 11.88
N GLY A 255 6.26 6.72 12.74
CA GLY A 255 4.91 6.23 13.05
C GLY A 255 4.50 4.98 12.27
N SER A 256 5.13 4.66 11.13
CA SER A 256 4.80 3.42 10.39
C SER A 256 5.08 2.18 11.21
N MET A 257 4.08 1.32 11.34
CA MET A 257 4.20 0.04 12.04
C MET A 257 3.23 -0.99 11.47
N MET A 258 3.72 -2.20 11.35
CA MET A 258 2.92 -3.34 10.92
C MET A 258 3.17 -4.54 11.81
N VAL A 259 2.10 -5.13 12.34
CA VAL A 259 2.15 -6.43 13.01
C VAL A 259 1.73 -7.50 12.01
N ARG A 260 2.65 -8.45 11.75
CA ARG A 260 2.46 -9.53 10.79
C ARG A 260 1.70 -10.70 11.40
N ALA A 261 1.08 -11.53 10.55
CA ALA A 261 0.36 -12.73 10.97
C ALA A 261 1.22 -13.75 11.73
N ASN A 262 2.53 -13.70 11.59
CA ASN A 262 3.48 -14.51 12.37
C ASN A 262 3.92 -13.86 13.70
N GLY A 263 3.35 -12.70 14.04
CA GLY A 263 3.67 -11.94 15.25
C GLY A 263 4.92 -11.06 15.16
N ASN A 264 5.54 -10.93 14.01
CA ASN A 264 6.65 -9.99 13.83
C ASN A 264 6.15 -8.56 13.62
N ILE A 265 6.90 -7.58 14.13
CA ILE A 265 6.66 -6.16 13.87
C ILE A 265 7.63 -5.69 12.80
N THR A 266 7.11 -5.14 11.71
CA THR A 266 7.87 -4.55 10.61
C THR A 266 7.42 -3.11 10.37
N LEU A 267 8.07 -2.38 9.45
CA LEU A 267 7.66 -1.02 9.09
C LEU A 267 6.61 -0.98 7.98
N SER A 268 6.61 -1.99 7.13
CA SER A 268 5.72 -2.06 5.96
C SER A 268 5.50 -3.48 5.48
N HIS A 269 4.60 -3.64 4.52
CA HIS A 269 4.35 -4.93 3.85
C HIS A 269 5.56 -5.48 3.10
N ALA A 270 6.42 -4.61 2.58
CA ALA A 270 7.55 -5.02 1.77
C ALA A 270 8.80 -5.37 2.60
N THR A 271 8.83 -5.01 3.88
CA THR A 271 9.90 -5.42 4.78
C THR A 271 9.56 -6.77 5.40
N ARG A 272 10.39 -7.79 5.15
CA ARG A 272 10.13 -9.16 5.64
C ARG A 272 10.77 -9.44 6.99
N ASP A 273 11.94 -8.87 7.20
CA ASP A 273 12.64 -9.03 8.46
C ASP A 273 11.95 -8.21 9.54
N GLY A 274 11.37 -8.91 10.51
CA GLY A 274 10.79 -8.29 11.69
C GLY A 274 11.90 -7.69 12.53
N CYS A 275 11.87 -6.38 12.70
CA CYS A 275 12.78 -5.71 13.63
C CYS A 275 12.53 -6.16 15.07
N PHE A 276 11.29 -6.60 15.38
CA PHE A 276 10.85 -6.99 16.72
C PHE A 276 9.80 -8.11 16.62
N ARG A 277 9.64 -8.85 17.70
CA ARG A 277 8.50 -9.75 17.90
C ARG A 277 7.48 -9.07 18.80
N TYR A 278 6.21 -9.17 18.43
CA TYR A 278 5.14 -8.61 19.25
C TYR A 278 4.98 -9.41 20.55
N GLU A 279 4.97 -8.69 21.63
CA GLU A 279 4.54 -9.11 22.96
C GLU A 279 3.67 -7.99 23.55
N PRO A 280 2.76 -8.29 24.50
CA PRO A 280 1.95 -7.25 25.14
C PRO A 280 2.80 -6.09 25.70
N GLY A 281 2.41 -4.87 25.39
CA GLY A 281 3.13 -3.64 25.75
C GLY A 281 4.29 -3.25 24.82
N MET A 282 4.43 -3.92 23.67
CA MET A 282 5.56 -3.66 22.76
C MET A 282 5.34 -2.48 21.81
N ILE A 283 4.11 -2.09 21.45
CA ILE A 283 3.86 -1.03 20.45
C ILE A 283 4.63 0.26 20.83
N ARG A 284 4.40 0.78 22.01
CA ARG A 284 5.05 2.01 22.47
C ARG A 284 6.57 1.86 22.67
N LYS A 285 7.00 0.67 23.13
CA LYS A 285 8.43 0.39 23.31
C LYS A 285 9.17 0.39 21.97
N VAL A 286 8.56 -0.20 20.93
CA VAL A 286 9.14 -0.21 19.58
C VAL A 286 9.26 1.22 19.05
N LEU A 287 8.20 2.02 19.06
CA LEU A 287 8.19 3.41 18.58
C LEU A 287 9.27 4.27 19.25
N THR A 288 9.57 4.02 20.51
CA THR A 288 10.57 4.80 21.27
C THR A 288 11.97 4.19 21.21
N SER A 289 12.15 3.01 20.64
CA SER A 289 13.43 2.33 20.59
C SER A 289 14.43 3.02 19.66
N GLY A 290 15.71 2.94 20.02
CA GLY A 290 16.79 3.46 19.18
C GLY A 290 16.91 2.74 17.83
N THR A 291 16.57 1.44 17.78
CA THR A 291 16.55 0.64 16.55
C THR A 291 15.48 1.17 15.60
N TYR A 292 14.24 1.33 16.07
CA TYR A 292 13.15 1.87 15.26
C TYR A 292 13.50 3.26 14.70
N ARG A 293 13.93 4.18 15.57
CA ARG A 293 14.30 5.55 15.17
C ARG A 293 15.42 5.61 14.14
N LYS A 294 16.41 4.70 14.24
CA LYS A 294 17.46 4.58 13.22
C LYS A 294 16.91 4.08 11.90
N THR A 295 15.97 3.13 11.95
CA THR A 295 15.40 2.52 10.73
C THR A 295 14.49 3.49 9.99
N VAL A 296 13.66 4.28 10.69
CA VAL A 296 12.80 5.30 10.06
C VAL A 296 13.53 6.60 9.74
N ALA A 297 14.74 6.82 10.27
CA ALA A 297 15.52 7.99 9.95
C ALA A 297 15.99 7.98 8.48
N PRO A 298 16.01 9.13 7.80
CA PRO A 298 16.51 9.21 6.43
C PRO A 298 17.94 8.67 6.34
N ASP A 299 18.24 7.94 5.26
CA ASP A 299 19.62 7.52 4.96
C ASP A 299 20.50 8.74 4.78
N LYS A 300 21.33 8.99 5.78
CA LYS A 300 22.25 10.14 5.81
C LYS A 300 23.44 9.99 4.86
N ALA A 301 23.70 8.78 4.35
CA ALA A 301 24.87 8.56 3.50
C ALA A 301 24.63 9.01 2.05
N THR A 302 23.46 8.75 1.50
CA THR A 302 23.18 8.95 0.07
C THR A 302 22.43 10.25 -0.22
N CYS A 303 21.57 10.74 0.68
CA CYS A 303 20.65 11.83 0.43
C CYS A 303 20.97 13.21 1.01
N PRO A 304 21.84 13.40 1.99
CA PRO A 304 22.04 14.72 2.61
C PRO A 304 22.54 15.80 1.64
N SER A 305 23.27 15.40 0.60
CA SER A 305 23.75 16.29 -0.45
C SER A 305 22.82 16.40 -1.66
N CYS A 306 21.70 15.67 -1.68
CA CYS A 306 20.77 15.70 -2.78
C CYS A 306 19.91 16.96 -2.75
N LYS A 307 19.95 17.77 -3.81
CA LYS A 307 19.15 19.00 -3.94
C LYS A 307 17.64 18.77 -3.93
N PHE A 308 17.20 17.52 -4.07
CA PHE A 308 15.79 17.11 -4.05
C PHE A 308 15.40 16.41 -2.74
N ALA A 309 16.30 16.34 -1.76
CA ALA A 309 16.07 15.63 -0.52
C ALA A 309 14.76 16.04 0.17
N ALA A 310 14.52 17.34 0.30
CA ALA A 310 13.30 17.87 0.91
C ALA A 310 12.01 17.46 0.19
N LEU A 311 12.05 17.33 -1.13
CA LEU A 311 10.88 16.93 -1.93
C LEU A 311 10.65 15.41 -1.91
N CYS A 312 11.74 14.65 -1.88
CA CYS A 312 11.72 13.19 -1.91
C CYS A 312 11.53 12.59 -0.51
N LEU A 313 12.11 13.21 0.52
CA LEU A 313 12.19 12.69 1.89
C LEU A 313 11.35 13.47 2.89
N GLU A 314 10.51 14.38 2.45
CA GLU A 314 9.82 15.31 3.36
C GLU A 314 9.10 14.63 4.52
N ASN A 315 8.87 13.33 4.46
CA ASN A 315 8.34 12.55 5.57
C ASN A 315 8.85 11.11 5.58
N GLY A 316 10.08 10.79 5.20
CA GLY A 316 10.54 9.42 5.31
C GLY A 316 11.70 9.01 4.43
N MET A 317 11.93 7.73 4.40
CA MET A 317 13.14 7.11 3.91
C MET A 317 13.16 6.85 2.42
N LEU A 318 14.36 6.86 1.90
CA LEU A 318 14.70 6.22 0.65
C LEU A 318 14.36 4.74 0.65
N ARG A 319 14.17 4.25 -0.55
CA ARG A 319 14.03 2.83 -0.85
C ARG A 319 15.22 2.06 -0.33
N PRO A 320 15.01 0.91 0.29
CA PRO A 320 16.10 0.00 0.58
C PRO A 320 16.89 -0.32 -0.69
N ALA A 321 18.20 -0.39 -0.58
CA ALA A 321 19.06 -0.82 -1.67
C ALA A 321 18.62 -2.20 -2.19
N GLY A 322 18.58 -2.37 -3.51
CA GLY A 322 18.22 -3.63 -4.16
C GLY A 322 16.73 -3.83 -4.47
N TRP A 323 15.85 -2.90 -4.16
CA TRP A 323 14.41 -3.01 -4.50
C TRP A 323 14.11 -2.78 -5.97
N PHE A 324 14.95 -2.01 -6.64
CA PHE A 324 14.86 -1.77 -8.07
C PHE A 324 16.04 -2.43 -8.77
N MET A 325 15.83 -2.80 -10.00
CA MET A 325 16.84 -3.41 -10.82
C MET A 325 18.09 -2.51 -10.90
N ASP A 326 19.07 -2.76 -10.06
CA ASP A 326 20.37 -2.12 -10.12
C ASP A 326 21.23 -2.89 -11.13
N LEU A 327 21.03 -2.57 -12.42
CA LEU A 327 21.96 -2.98 -13.48
C LEU A 327 23.33 -2.31 -13.31
N GLN A 328 23.39 -1.25 -12.50
CA GLN A 328 24.57 -0.50 -12.13
C GLN A 328 24.45 -0.17 -10.63
N PRO A 329 24.87 -1.05 -9.73
CA PRO A 329 24.72 -0.85 -8.28
C PRO A 329 25.45 0.41 -7.77
N GLU A 330 26.43 0.91 -8.54
CA GLU A 330 27.19 2.13 -8.23
C GLU A 330 26.37 3.42 -8.39
N VAL A 331 25.29 3.38 -9.18
CA VAL A 331 24.45 4.56 -9.44
C VAL A 331 23.02 4.28 -8.97
N PRO A 332 22.55 4.94 -7.91
CA PRO A 332 21.20 4.75 -7.42
C PRO A 332 20.12 4.94 -8.49
N TYR A 333 19.04 4.18 -8.42
CA TYR A 333 17.94 4.25 -9.38
C TYR A 333 17.42 5.68 -9.58
N CYS A 334 17.25 6.44 -8.49
CA CYS A 334 16.81 7.85 -8.56
C CYS A 334 17.79 8.70 -9.40
N GLN A 335 19.10 8.51 -9.26
CA GLN A 335 20.10 9.26 -10.04
C GLN A 335 20.01 8.91 -11.53
N ARG A 336 19.74 7.64 -11.86
CA ARG A 336 19.52 7.22 -13.26
C ARG A 336 18.29 7.88 -13.87
N VAL A 337 17.19 7.97 -13.11
CA VAL A 337 15.97 8.69 -13.54
C VAL A 337 16.26 10.18 -13.72
N LEU A 338 16.97 10.81 -12.80
CA LEU A 338 17.34 12.24 -12.91
C LEU A 338 18.22 12.52 -14.12
N ASN A 339 19.18 11.66 -14.42
CA ASN A 339 20.03 11.76 -15.62
C ASN A 339 19.21 11.69 -16.90
N LYS A 340 18.15 10.85 -16.93
CA LYS A 340 17.26 10.76 -18.09
C LYS A 340 16.35 11.98 -18.27
N ILE A 341 16.01 12.67 -17.19
CA ILE A 341 15.24 13.94 -17.28
C ILE A 341 16.13 15.08 -17.80
N ALA A 342 17.44 15.04 -17.48
CA ALA A 342 18.38 16.08 -17.86
C ALA A 342 18.90 15.93 -19.31
N ALA A 343 18.79 14.75 -19.91
CA ALA A 343 19.20 14.43 -21.28
C ALA A 343 18.11 14.78 -22.30
#